data_6896c60f34392165b340a34b45bd6e7e
#
_entry.id   6896c60f34392165b340a34b45bd6e7e
#
_cell.length_a   1.000
_cell.length_b   1.000
_cell.length_c   1.000
_cell.angle_alpha   90.00
_cell.angle_beta   90.00
_cell.angle_gamma   90.00
#
_symmetry.space_group_name_H-M   'P 1'
#
loop_
_entity.id
_entity.type
_entity.pdbx_description
1 polymer ?
#
loop_
_entity_poly.entity_id
_entity_poly.type
_entity_poly.pdbx_seq_one_letter_code
_entity_poly.pdbx_strand_id
1 'polypeptide(L)'
;GSVTLKNLHLGTYVVKEAKAPDNFYNGSEEKPVTLTYAGQNKEVVFADVTFNNERQKAEVTVVKQDKDTKKPLEGGIFALYAADDIKNADGVVVVKKGTLIEKATTGEDGKAKFTADLPINHSYSVKEDQAPEGYVRNTEDVYTFKFSYTNDKAVSYTHLRAHETGAYL
;
A
#
# COMPACT_ATOMS: atom_id res chain seq x y z
N GLY A 1 15.26 13.38 -6.94
CA GLY A 1 16.68 13.44 -6.56
C GLY A 1 17.57 13.05 -7.72
N SER A 2 18.81 13.51 -7.74
CA SER A 2 19.81 13.13 -8.73
C SER A 2 21.16 12.87 -8.07
N VAL A 3 21.94 11.98 -8.65
CA VAL A 3 23.34 11.75 -8.28
C VAL A 3 24.19 11.82 -9.55
N THR A 4 25.36 12.45 -9.46
CA THR A 4 26.29 12.56 -10.59
C THR A 4 27.60 11.87 -10.22
N LEU A 5 28.02 10.92 -11.04
CA LEU A 5 29.36 10.32 -10.99
C LEU A 5 30.26 11.04 -11.99
N LYS A 6 31.44 11.42 -11.55
CA LYS A 6 32.43 12.15 -12.39
C LYS A 6 33.69 11.32 -12.56
N ASN A 7 34.49 11.71 -13.54
CA ASN A 7 35.81 11.11 -13.83
C ASN A 7 35.76 9.60 -14.19
N LEU A 8 34.67 9.20 -14.85
CA LEU A 8 34.57 7.86 -15.40
C LEU A 8 35.34 7.78 -16.73
N HIS A 9 36.00 6.67 -16.97
CA HIS A 9 36.61 6.40 -18.27
C HIS A 9 35.53 6.13 -19.35
N LEU A 10 35.89 6.29 -20.62
CA LEU A 10 35.00 5.83 -21.69
C LEU A 10 34.81 4.31 -21.60
N GLY A 11 33.60 3.86 -21.82
CA GLY A 11 33.24 2.43 -21.67
C GLY A 11 31.75 2.22 -21.37
N THR A 12 31.37 0.97 -21.21
CA THR A 12 30.02 0.59 -20.85
C THR A 12 29.92 0.26 -19.36
N TYR A 13 28.93 0.82 -18.71
CA TYR A 13 28.63 0.67 -17.30
C TYR A 13 27.22 0.11 -17.13
N VAL A 14 27.00 -0.58 -16.03
CA VAL A 14 25.64 -0.97 -15.58
C VAL A 14 25.33 -0.17 -14.33
N VAL A 15 24.25 0.56 -14.39
CA VAL A 15 23.74 1.35 -13.26
C VAL A 15 22.54 0.63 -12.67
N LYS A 16 22.53 0.49 -11.35
CA LYS A 16 21.40 -0.06 -10.61
C LYS A 16 21.13 0.75 -9.35
N GLU A 17 19.87 0.80 -8.93
CA GLU A 17 19.51 1.36 -7.65
C GLU A 17 19.85 0.35 -6.54
N ALA A 18 20.74 0.71 -5.62
CA ALA A 18 21.11 -0.15 -4.50
C ALA A 18 20.08 -0.12 -3.38
N LYS A 19 19.40 1.03 -3.20
CA LYS A 19 18.36 1.23 -2.19
C LYS A 19 17.37 2.27 -2.70
N ALA A 20 16.07 1.94 -2.71
CA ALA A 20 15.02 2.90 -2.98
C ALA A 20 14.84 3.89 -1.80
N PRO A 21 14.25 5.07 -2.03
CA PRO A 21 13.79 5.94 -0.96
C PRO A 21 12.83 5.21 -0.02
N ASP A 22 12.74 5.67 1.22
CA ASP A 22 11.82 5.08 2.19
C ASP A 22 10.38 5.10 1.68
N ASN A 23 9.64 4.00 1.89
CA ASN A 23 8.27 3.75 1.45
C ASN A 23 8.10 3.46 -0.06
N PHE A 24 9.20 3.34 -0.80
CA PHE A 24 9.19 2.94 -2.20
C PHE A 24 9.74 1.53 -2.39
N TYR A 25 9.24 0.86 -3.39
CA TYR A 25 9.73 -0.44 -3.82
C TYR A 25 11.05 -0.28 -4.58
N ASN A 26 12.05 -1.08 -4.22
CA ASN A 26 13.29 -1.16 -4.97
C ASN A 26 13.14 -2.20 -6.08
N GLY A 27 12.95 -1.73 -7.31
CA GLY A 27 13.01 -2.56 -8.50
C GLY A 27 14.42 -3.10 -8.71
N SER A 28 14.55 -4.32 -9.21
CA SER A 28 15.84 -4.91 -9.58
C SER A 28 16.31 -4.49 -10.98
N GLU A 29 15.86 -3.33 -11.46
CA GLU A 29 16.18 -2.85 -12.80
C GLU A 29 17.67 -2.47 -12.90
N GLU A 30 18.33 -2.97 -13.93
CA GLU A 30 19.69 -2.61 -14.30
C GLU A 30 19.68 -1.89 -15.65
N LYS A 31 20.35 -0.73 -15.73
CA LYS A 31 20.39 0.08 -16.95
C LYS A 31 21.81 0.17 -17.47
N PRO A 32 22.09 -0.35 -18.68
CA PRO A 32 23.37 -0.17 -19.32
C PRO A 32 23.52 1.28 -19.80
N VAL A 33 24.71 1.83 -19.61
CA VAL A 33 25.10 3.18 -20.06
C VAL A 33 26.44 3.09 -20.73
N THR A 34 26.58 3.68 -21.90
CA THR A 34 27.85 3.73 -22.65
C THR A 34 28.33 5.15 -22.81
N LEU A 35 29.55 5.41 -22.35
CA LEU A 35 30.28 6.65 -22.56
C LEU A 35 31.23 6.44 -23.73
N THR A 36 30.97 7.12 -24.86
CA THR A 36 31.76 6.99 -26.08
C THR A 36 32.49 8.27 -26.40
N TYR A 37 33.60 8.17 -27.15
CA TYR A 37 34.34 9.30 -27.66
C TYR A 37 33.44 10.18 -28.54
N ALA A 38 33.34 11.46 -28.21
CA ALA A 38 32.47 12.43 -28.92
C ALA A 38 33.22 13.43 -29.77
N GLY A 39 34.50 13.17 -30.07
CA GLY A 39 35.34 14.03 -30.92
C GLY A 39 36.30 14.91 -30.10
N GLN A 40 37.32 15.44 -30.76
CA GLN A 40 38.45 16.19 -30.14
C GLN A 40 38.01 17.50 -29.46
N ASN A 41 36.82 18.02 -29.82
CA ASN A 41 36.33 19.29 -29.28
C ASN A 41 35.33 19.11 -28.14
N LYS A 42 35.21 17.88 -27.57
CA LYS A 42 34.36 17.55 -26.45
C LYS A 42 35.18 17.12 -25.23
N GLU A 43 35.32 18.02 -24.27
CA GLU A 43 36.06 17.76 -23.05
C GLU A 43 35.34 16.77 -22.14
N VAL A 44 34.01 16.82 -22.09
CA VAL A 44 33.18 15.99 -21.23
C VAL A 44 32.03 15.34 -21.99
N VAL A 45 31.84 14.05 -21.75
CA VAL A 45 30.71 13.27 -22.29
C VAL A 45 29.76 12.98 -21.14
N PHE A 46 28.46 13.14 -21.39
CA PHE A 46 27.39 12.88 -20.42
C PHE A 46 26.50 11.75 -20.93
N ALA A 47 26.01 10.96 -19.99
CA ALA A 47 24.92 10.03 -20.21
C ALA A 47 24.05 10.00 -18.95
N ASP A 48 22.75 9.98 -19.16
CA ASP A 48 21.75 10.01 -18.08
C ASP A 48 20.93 8.74 -18.09
N VAL A 49 20.59 8.27 -16.89
CA VAL A 49 19.60 7.19 -16.67
C VAL A 49 18.61 7.63 -15.62
N THR A 50 17.36 7.26 -15.81
CA THR A 50 16.28 7.55 -14.86
C THR A 50 15.73 6.24 -14.31
N PHE A 51 15.59 6.15 -12.99
CA PHE A 51 14.88 5.10 -12.29
C PHE A 51 13.56 5.66 -11.76
N ASN A 52 12.47 4.91 -11.96
CA ASN A 52 11.15 5.23 -11.43
C ASN A 52 10.81 4.22 -10.34
N ASN A 53 10.57 4.70 -9.14
CA ASN A 53 10.21 3.86 -8.02
C ASN A 53 8.70 3.86 -7.82
N GLU A 54 8.13 2.69 -7.62
CA GLU A 54 6.75 2.53 -7.24
C GLU A 54 6.63 2.58 -5.72
N ARG A 55 5.59 3.25 -5.23
CA ARG A 55 5.28 3.26 -3.81
C ARG A 55 4.78 1.89 -3.37
N GLN A 56 5.25 1.43 -2.21
CA GLN A 56 4.70 0.23 -1.60
C GLN A 56 3.23 0.46 -1.26
N LYS A 57 2.37 -0.44 -1.73
CA LYS A 57 0.93 -0.40 -1.51
C LYS A 57 0.52 -1.37 -0.41
N ALA A 58 -0.54 -1.02 0.29
CA ALA A 58 -1.19 -1.86 1.27
C ALA A 58 -2.60 -2.22 0.79
N GLU A 59 -2.97 -3.50 0.89
CA GLU A 59 -4.33 -3.96 0.57
C GLU A 59 -5.00 -4.49 1.83
N VAL A 60 -6.25 -4.05 2.05
CA VAL A 60 -7.10 -4.50 3.15
C VAL A 60 -8.32 -5.22 2.58
N THR A 61 -8.55 -6.44 3.06
CA THR A 61 -9.74 -7.21 2.73
C THR A 61 -10.40 -7.70 4.02
N VAL A 62 -11.69 -7.46 4.16
CA VAL A 62 -12.53 -8.07 5.20
C VAL A 62 -13.20 -9.30 4.62
N VAL A 63 -13.21 -10.39 5.40
CA VAL A 63 -13.98 -11.60 5.07
C VAL A 63 -15.09 -11.72 6.09
N LYS A 64 -16.34 -11.64 5.62
CA LYS A 64 -17.55 -11.79 6.43
C LYS A 64 -18.14 -13.17 6.21
N GLN A 65 -18.40 -13.87 7.30
CA GLN A 65 -18.98 -15.20 7.25
C GLN A 65 -19.94 -15.43 8.44
N ASP A 66 -20.91 -16.29 8.24
CA ASP A 66 -21.76 -16.80 9.28
C ASP A 66 -20.92 -17.57 10.34
N LYS A 67 -21.21 -17.31 11.61
CA LYS A 67 -20.42 -17.87 12.73
C LYS A 67 -20.48 -19.38 12.80
N ASP A 68 -21.64 -19.98 12.53
CA ASP A 68 -21.89 -21.39 12.74
C ASP A 68 -21.64 -22.21 11.46
N THR A 69 -22.22 -21.76 10.36
CA THR A 69 -22.15 -22.46 9.06
C THR A 69 -20.88 -22.19 8.28
N LYS A 70 -20.15 -21.11 8.62
CA LYS A 70 -18.95 -20.60 7.90
C LYS A 70 -19.23 -20.19 6.45
N LYS A 71 -20.51 -20.06 6.06
CA LYS A 71 -20.87 -19.57 4.73
C LYS A 71 -20.52 -18.10 4.59
N PRO A 72 -20.05 -17.66 3.40
CA PRO A 72 -19.82 -16.25 3.12
C PRO A 72 -21.12 -15.45 3.20
N LEU A 73 -21.02 -14.20 3.62
CA LEU A 73 -22.18 -13.31 3.77
C LEU A 73 -21.98 -12.07 2.90
N GLU A 74 -22.92 -11.88 1.97
CA GLU A 74 -23.01 -10.74 1.08
C GLU A 74 -23.76 -9.58 1.73
N GLY A 75 -23.47 -8.34 1.29
CA GLY A 75 -24.22 -7.12 1.66
C GLY A 75 -23.80 -6.47 2.97
N GLY A 76 -22.83 -7.02 3.70
CA GLY A 76 -22.23 -6.37 4.85
C GLY A 76 -21.38 -5.16 4.45
N ILE A 77 -21.57 -4.00 5.09
CA ILE A 77 -20.80 -2.79 4.83
C ILE A 77 -19.78 -2.57 5.92
N PHE A 78 -18.52 -2.43 5.53
CA PHE A 78 -17.39 -2.12 6.41
C PHE A 78 -16.84 -0.74 6.13
N ALA A 79 -16.47 -0.01 7.20
CA ALA A 79 -15.90 1.32 7.13
C ALA A 79 -14.46 1.32 7.64
N LEU A 80 -13.56 1.90 6.84
CA LEU A 80 -12.13 2.05 7.12
C LEU A 80 -11.85 3.47 7.59
N TYR A 81 -11.13 3.61 8.69
CA TYR A 81 -10.79 4.88 9.32
C TYR A 81 -9.29 5.00 9.55
N ALA A 82 -8.80 6.24 9.59
CA ALA A 82 -7.48 6.55 10.14
C ALA A 82 -7.50 6.33 11.66
N ALA A 83 -6.65 5.44 12.19
CA ALA A 83 -6.53 5.18 13.63
C ALA A 83 -5.49 6.06 14.31
N ASP A 84 -4.61 6.73 13.54
CA ASP A 84 -3.74 7.81 13.97
C ASP A 84 -3.79 8.99 12.97
N ASP A 85 -3.08 10.08 13.28
CA ASP A 85 -2.93 11.20 12.36
C ASP A 85 -1.97 10.84 11.23
N ILE A 86 -2.44 10.90 9.98
CA ILE A 86 -1.59 10.66 8.80
C ILE A 86 -0.90 11.97 8.44
N LYS A 87 0.43 11.94 8.38
CA LYS A 87 1.28 13.09 8.08
C LYS A 87 1.97 12.94 6.73
N ASN A 88 2.17 14.06 6.04
CA ASN A 88 3.02 14.12 4.86
C ASN A 88 4.53 14.12 5.24
N ALA A 89 5.40 14.18 4.24
CA ALA A 89 6.86 14.19 4.45
C ALA A 89 7.36 15.39 5.29
N ASP A 90 6.61 16.49 5.29
CA ASP A 90 6.93 17.71 6.06
C ASP A 90 6.39 17.64 7.50
N GLY A 91 5.76 16.53 7.89
CA GLY A 91 5.18 16.33 9.22
C GLY A 91 3.81 17.01 9.43
N VAL A 92 3.23 17.56 8.35
CA VAL A 92 1.90 18.20 8.42
C VAL A 92 0.81 17.11 8.38
N VAL A 93 -0.16 17.20 9.29
CA VAL A 93 -1.31 16.28 9.33
C VAL A 93 -2.20 16.54 8.11
N VAL A 94 -2.31 15.54 7.24
CA VAL A 94 -3.16 15.56 6.03
C VAL A 94 -4.47 14.82 6.22
N VAL A 95 -4.50 13.80 7.09
CA VAL A 95 -5.72 13.11 7.51
C VAL A 95 -5.71 12.97 9.04
N LYS A 96 -6.74 13.44 9.70
CA LYS A 96 -6.85 13.33 11.17
C LYS A 96 -7.30 11.95 11.60
N LYS A 97 -6.84 11.53 12.77
CA LYS A 97 -7.38 10.34 13.46
C LYS A 97 -8.90 10.38 13.52
N GLY A 98 -9.54 9.25 13.24
CA GLY A 98 -11.00 9.09 13.23
C GLY A 98 -11.67 9.48 11.92
N THR A 99 -10.92 9.98 10.92
CA THR A 99 -11.48 10.29 9.60
C THR A 99 -11.86 9.01 8.88
N LEU A 100 -13.09 8.95 8.34
CA LEU A 100 -13.53 7.90 7.43
C LEU A 100 -12.75 8.02 6.11
N ILE A 101 -12.11 6.93 5.70
CA ILE A 101 -11.33 6.87 4.46
C ILE A 101 -12.19 6.27 3.34
N GLU A 102 -12.80 5.09 3.59
CA GLU A 102 -13.55 4.37 2.58
C GLU A 102 -14.60 3.45 3.23
N LYS A 103 -15.67 3.13 2.47
CA LYS A 103 -16.59 2.04 2.80
C LYS A 103 -16.56 0.99 1.70
N ALA A 104 -16.58 -0.29 2.09
CA ALA A 104 -16.61 -1.42 1.17
C ALA A 104 -17.71 -2.39 1.56
N THR A 105 -18.37 -2.98 0.57
CA THR A 105 -19.47 -3.94 0.77
C THR A 105 -19.00 -5.34 0.43
N THR A 106 -19.42 -6.34 1.20
CA THR A 106 -19.12 -7.74 0.90
C THR A 106 -19.92 -8.24 -0.28
N GLY A 107 -19.23 -8.89 -1.22
CA GLY A 107 -19.86 -9.59 -2.34
C GLY A 107 -20.30 -11.00 -1.99
N GLU A 108 -20.72 -11.78 -2.99
CA GLU A 108 -21.18 -13.18 -2.87
C GLU A 108 -20.10 -14.09 -2.22
N ASP A 109 -18.83 -13.76 -2.37
CA ASP A 109 -17.70 -14.47 -1.74
C ASP A 109 -17.47 -14.04 -0.28
N GLY A 110 -18.30 -13.17 0.26
CA GLY A 110 -18.18 -12.61 1.61
C GLY A 110 -17.03 -11.63 1.79
N LYS A 111 -16.41 -11.14 0.71
CA LYS A 111 -15.25 -10.24 0.80
C LYS A 111 -15.60 -8.80 0.49
N ALA A 112 -15.15 -7.90 1.35
CA ALA A 112 -15.11 -6.46 1.09
C ALA A 112 -13.64 -6.03 0.95
N LYS A 113 -13.26 -5.53 -0.23
CA LYS A 113 -11.92 -5.05 -0.53
C LYS A 113 -11.90 -3.53 -0.55
N PHE A 114 -10.99 -2.93 0.23
CA PHE A 114 -10.74 -1.50 0.20
C PHE A 114 -9.74 -1.18 -0.91
N THR A 115 -9.97 -0.07 -1.62
CA THR A 115 -9.20 0.38 -2.78
C THR A 115 -8.36 1.61 -2.52
N ALA A 116 -8.59 2.28 -1.37
CA ALA A 116 -7.86 3.46 -0.98
C ALA A 116 -6.34 3.21 -0.91
N ASP A 117 -5.57 4.18 -1.41
CA ASP A 117 -4.11 4.16 -1.28
C ASP A 117 -3.73 4.52 0.16
N LEU A 118 -3.34 3.51 0.93
CA LEU A 118 -3.03 3.64 2.34
C LEU A 118 -1.53 3.84 2.55
N PRO A 119 -1.08 5.01 3.05
CA PRO A 119 0.31 5.20 3.45
C PRO A 119 0.75 4.17 4.49
N ILE A 120 1.93 3.59 4.30
CA ILE A 120 2.54 2.69 5.29
C ILE A 120 3.04 3.48 6.51
N ASN A 121 3.34 2.77 7.60
CA ASN A 121 3.75 3.32 8.90
C ASN A 121 2.66 4.09 9.67
N HIS A 122 1.42 4.06 9.19
CA HIS A 122 0.23 4.58 9.88
C HIS A 122 -0.68 3.45 10.32
N SER A 123 -1.50 3.74 11.32
CA SER A 123 -2.48 2.81 11.87
C SER A 123 -3.86 3.09 11.29
N TYR A 124 -4.56 2.03 11.00
CA TYR A 124 -5.92 2.06 10.45
C TYR A 124 -6.84 1.20 11.30
N SER A 125 -8.14 1.48 11.24
CA SER A 125 -9.14 0.64 11.87
C SER A 125 -10.32 0.38 10.93
N VAL A 126 -10.83 -0.84 11.00
CA VAL A 126 -12.03 -1.25 10.28
C VAL A 126 -13.09 -1.66 11.28
N LYS A 127 -14.31 -1.22 11.04
CA LYS A 127 -15.50 -1.67 11.80
C LYS A 127 -16.66 -1.92 10.86
N GLU A 128 -17.59 -2.75 11.29
CA GLU A 128 -18.82 -2.96 10.56
C GLU A 128 -19.71 -1.70 10.67
N ASP A 129 -20.19 -1.21 9.55
CA ASP A 129 -21.12 -0.07 9.47
C ASP A 129 -22.56 -0.56 9.35
N GLN A 130 -22.78 -1.64 8.56
CA GLN A 130 -24.09 -2.28 8.38
C GLN A 130 -23.89 -3.80 8.26
N ALA A 131 -24.70 -4.56 9.01
CA ALA A 131 -24.74 -6.02 8.88
C ALA A 131 -25.42 -6.46 7.57
N PRO A 132 -25.12 -7.67 7.07
CA PRO A 132 -25.90 -8.32 6.03
C PRO A 132 -27.37 -8.48 6.44
N GLU A 133 -28.25 -8.61 5.45
CA GLU A 133 -29.66 -8.85 5.70
C GLU A 133 -29.89 -10.12 6.54
N GLY A 134 -30.72 -10.02 7.58
CA GLY A 134 -31.01 -11.11 8.51
C GLY A 134 -29.99 -11.29 9.64
N TYR A 135 -28.98 -10.41 9.73
CA TYR A 135 -27.95 -10.46 10.76
C TYR A 135 -27.95 -9.19 11.63
N VAL A 136 -27.47 -9.34 12.87
CA VAL A 136 -27.31 -8.20 13.78
C VAL A 136 -25.93 -7.60 13.60
N ARG A 137 -25.86 -6.27 13.48
CA ARG A 137 -24.59 -5.55 13.39
C ARG A 137 -23.74 -5.76 14.63
N ASN A 138 -22.49 -6.14 14.44
CA ASN A 138 -21.51 -6.17 15.50
C ASN A 138 -20.90 -4.77 15.70
N THR A 139 -21.23 -4.14 16.82
CA THR A 139 -20.74 -2.79 17.19
C THR A 139 -19.48 -2.82 18.04
N GLU A 140 -19.12 -3.98 18.58
CA GLU A 140 -18.01 -4.16 19.52
C GLU A 140 -16.67 -4.37 18.79
N ASP A 141 -16.68 -5.01 17.62
CA ASP A 141 -15.48 -5.39 16.91
C ASP A 141 -14.89 -4.21 16.12
N VAL A 142 -13.74 -3.73 16.59
CA VAL A 142 -12.92 -2.77 15.89
C VAL A 142 -11.57 -3.41 15.62
N TYR A 143 -11.27 -3.65 14.35
CA TYR A 143 -10.01 -4.24 13.91
C TYR A 143 -8.99 -3.15 13.62
N THR A 144 -7.99 -3.01 14.47
CA THR A 144 -6.90 -2.03 14.28
C THR A 144 -5.66 -2.74 13.76
N PHE A 145 -5.03 -2.17 12.73
CA PHE A 145 -3.83 -2.72 12.11
C PHE A 145 -2.89 -1.60 11.64
N LYS A 146 -1.64 -1.96 11.42
CA LYS A 146 -0.61 -1.07 10.92
C LYS A 146 0.19 -1.79 9.85
N PHE A 147 0.39 -1.11 8.72
CA PHE A 147 1.36 -1.57 7.72
C PHE A 147 2.74 -1.00 8.03
N SER A 148 3.74 -1.85 8.00
CA SER A 148 5.14 -1.46 8.07
C SER A 148 5.87 -1.99 6.84
N TYR A 149 6.93 -1.29 6.43
CA TYR A 149 7.82 -1.77 5.39
C TYR A 149 8.43 -3.11 5.81
N THR A 150 8.24 -4.15 5.00
CA THR A 150 8.70 -5.50 5.35
C THR A 150 9.84 -6.00 4.49
N ASN A 151 9.96 -5.55 3.25
CA ASN A 151 11.03 -5.91 2.31
C ASN A 151 10.83 -5.21 0.96
N ASP A 152 11.62 -5.59 -0.05
CA ASP A 152 11.57 -5.05 -1.42
C ASP A 152 10.34 -5.50 -2.24
N LYS A 153 9.27 -6.01 -1.62
CA LYS A 153 8.02 -6.36 -2.30
C LYS A 153 6.97 -5.27 -2.15
N ALA A 154 6.27 -4.99 -3.24
CA ALA A 154 5.40 -3.83 -3.39
C ALA A 154 4.05 -3.88 -2.65
N VAL A 155 3.63 -5.02 -2.08
CA VAL A 155 2.28 -5.18 -1.50
C VAL A 155 2.32 -5.84 -0.13
N SER A 156 1.67 -5.22 0.84
CA SER A 156 1.38 -5.81 2.15
C SER A 156 -0.11 -6.13 2.26
N TYR A 157 -0.46 -7.36 2.61
CA TYR A 157 -1.84 -7.83 2.70
C TYR A 157 -2.29 -7.96 4.15
N THR A 158 -3.50 -7.49 4.44
CA THR A 158 -4.19 -7.76 5.70
C THR A 158 -5.56 -8.35 5.42
N HIS A 159 -5.82 -9.55 5.97
CA HIS A 159 -7.11 -10.20 5.92
C HIS A 159 -7.75 -10.15 7.31
N LEU A 160 -8.84 -9.43 7.44
CA LEU A 160 -9.63 -9.34 8.66
C LEU A 160 -10.81 -10.32 8.57
N ARG A 161 -11.04 -11.10 9.61
CA ARG A 161 -12.19 -12.04 9.67
C ARG A 161 -13.22 -11.52 10.65
N ALA A 162 -14.39 -11.19 10.12
CA ALA A 162 -15.56 -10.81 10.89
C ALA A 162 -16.57 -11.96 10.91
N HIS A 163 -17.05 -12.33 12.10
CA HIS A 163 -18.01 -13.39 12.32
C HIS A 163 -19.32 -12.81 12.88
N GLU A 164 -20.45 -13.27 12.34
CA GLU A 164 -21.77 -12.90 12.85
C GLU A 164 -22.47 -14.07 13.50
N THR A 165 -23.27 -13.77 14.54
CA THR A 165 -24.30 -14.66 15.06
C THR A 165 -25.62 -14.30 14.37
N GLY A 166 -26.27 -15.24 13.71
CA GLY A 166 -27.59 -15.01 13.13
C GLY A 166 -28.58 -14.57 14.22
N ALA A 167 -29.36 -13.53 13.94
CA ALA A 167 -30.56 -13.26 14.72
C ALA A 167 -31.60 -14.31 14.31
N TYR A 168 -31.83 -15.29 15.15
CA TYR A 168 -33.00 -16.16 15.02
C TYR A 168 -34.23 -15.33 15.40
N LEU A 169 -35.07 -15.00 14.42
CA LEU A 169 -36.42 -14.53 14.62
C LEU A 169 -37.35 -15.72 14.84
#